data_6cbc32b470564bfef7c5942f579bd1bf
#
_entry.id   6cbc32b470564bfef7c5942f579bd1bf
#
_cell.length_a   1.000
_cell.length_b   1.000
_cell.length_c   1.000
_cell.angle_alpha   90.00
_cell.angle_beta   90.00
_cell.angle_gamma   90.00
#
_symmetry.space_group_name_H-M   'P 1'
#
loop_
_entity.id
_entity.type
_entity.pdbx_description
1 polymer ?
#
loop_
_entity_poly.entity_id
_entity_poly.type
_entity_poly.pdbx_seq_one_letter_code
_entity_poly.pdbx_strand_id
1 'polypeptide(L)'
;MFFSSNFLRAVAPVALVALAAPAAAAVDPAVTQVERSLAATSSMTANFVQTNGKGQQLSGKLTLKRPGKARFDYGTSANIAMVADGSSLYFLDYDVGQKNRWPIGKSPLAPLLSSNPDLGRIASALPVKDPRVVLVRLRDARRPEFGTMIMAFVRAPDAPGGLQLEGWTAIDAQNKKTTIKLEQQRYNVAVPDTSFQFAEPQKKRRG
;
A
#
# COMPACT_ATOMS: atom_id res chain seq x y z
N MET A 1 69.25 6.83 62.06
CA MET A 1 69.06 7.66 60.86
C MET A 1 68.02 6.90 59.95
N PHE A 2 66.77 7.29 60.08
CA PHE A 2 65.66 6.56 59.42
C PHE A 2 65.11 7.41 58.29
N PHE A 3 65.14 6.92 57.03
CA PHE A 3 64.44 7.52 55.90
C PHE A 3 63.15 6.74 55.64
N SER A 4 62.04 7.41 55.85
CA SER A 4 60.70 6.93 55.55
C SER A 4 60.35 7.39 54.16
N SER A 5 60.10 6.41 53.18
CA SER A 5 59.63 6.69 51.84
C SER A 5 58.12 6.51 51.82
N ASN A 6 57.38 7.62 51.68
CA ASN A 6 55.92 7.60 51.39
C ASN A 6 55.71 7.37 49.92
N PHE A 7 55.14 6.19 49.49
CA PHE A 7 54.65 5.95 48.21
C PHE A 7 53.18 6.42 48.12
N LEU A 8 52.97 7.54 47.44
CA LEU A 8 51.66 8.05 47.08
C LEU A 8 51.15 7.20 45.90
N ARG A 9 50.11 6.35 46.09
CA ARG A 9 49.41 5.65 45.01
C ARG A 9 48.38 6.60 44.44
N ALA A 10 48.60 7.04 43.18
CA ALA A 10 47.59 7.76 42.38
C ALA A 10 46.56 6.76 41.87
N VAL A 11 45.31 6.90 42.29
CA VAL A 11 44.16 6.20 41.75
C VAL A 11 43.60 7.05 40.62
N ALA A 12 43.75 6.59 39.37
CA ALA A 12 43.13 7.21 38.19
C ALA A 12 41.63 6.84 38.13
N PRO A 13 40.73 7.79 37.90
CA PRO A 13 39.32 7.48 37.71
C PRO A 13 39.11 6.87 36.33
N VAL A 14 38.56 5.65 36.29
CA VAL A 14 38.07 5.02 35.05
C VAL A 14 36.76 5.69 34.68
N ALA A 15 36.76 6.53 33.64
CA ALA A 15 35.56 7.10 33.07
C ALA A 15 34.79 6.03 32.29
N LEU A 16 33.61 5.63 32.79
CA LEU A 16 32.69 4.72 32.14
C LEU A 16 31.97 5.47 31.00
N VAL A 17 32.41 5.29 29.76
CA VAL A 17 31.71 5.82 28.58
C VAL A 17 30.51 4.91 28.32
N ALA A 18 29.32 5.38 28.68
CA ALA A 18 28.07 4.73 28.31
C ALA A 18 27.81 4.92 26.80
N LEU A 19 28.00 3.87 26.02
CA LEU A 19 27.59 3.83 24.63
C LEU A 19 26.05 3.84 24.60
N ALA A 20 25.45 4.99 24.26
CA ALA A 20 24.04 5.08 23.95
C ALA A 20 23.77 4.30 22.67
N ALA A 21 23.11 3.14 22.76
CA ALA A 21 22.62 2.42 21.60
C ALA A 21 21.58 3.29 20.86
N PRO A 22 21.63 3.38 19.52
CA PRO A 22 20.62 4.11 18.77
C PRO A 22 19.26 3.45 19.03
N ALA A 23 18.33 4.21 19.59
CA ALA A 23 16.94 3.77 19.72
C ALA A 23 16.38 3.56 18.32
N ALA A 24 16.00 2.32 18.00
CA ALA A 24 15.27 2.02 16.77
C ALA A 24 13.99 2.86 16.80
N ALA A 25 13.79 3.71 15.78
CA ALA A 25 12.57 4.51 15.68
C ALA A 25 11.36 3.57 15.68
N ALA A 26 10.50 3.71 16.68
CA ALA A 26 9.28 2.91 16.76
C ALA A 26 8.37 3.17 15.54
N VAL A 27 7.83 2.11 14.96
CA VAL A 27 6.86 2.24 13.86
C VAL A 27 5.64 2.98 14.39
N ASP A 28 5.13 3.95 13.61
CA ASP A 28 3.95 4.73 13.97
C ASP A 28 2.73 3.80 14.24
N PRO A 29 2.02 3.97 15.37
CA PRO A 29 0.86 3.14 15.70
C PRO A 29 -0.22 3.11 14.62
N ALA A 30 -0.40 4.19 13.86
CA ALA A 30 -1.34 4.25 12.74
C ALA A 30 -0.87 3.36 11.59
N VAL A 31 0.42 3.31 11.28
CA VAL A 31 0.99 2.40 10.28
C VAL A 31 0.78 0.95 10.70
N THR A 32 1.10 0.62 11.96
CA THR A 32 0.87 -0.73 12.51
C THR A 32 -0.62 -1.14 12.45
N GLN A 33 -1.53 -0.19 12.69
CA GLN A 33 -2.97 -0.46 12.58
C GLN A 33 -3.38 -0.73 11.12
N VAL A 34 -2.86 0.03 10.16
CA VAL A 34 -3.08 -0.20 8.73
C VAL A 34 -2.55 -1.57 8.30
N GLU A 35 -1.34 -1.95 8.71
CA GLU A 35 -0.78 -3.29 8.44
C GLU A 35 -1.71 -4.40 8.95
N ARG A 36 -2.21 -4.29 10.18
CA ARG A 36 -3.18 -5.23 10.76
C ARG A 36 -4.48 -5.30 9.95
N SER A 37 -5.03 -4.16 9.54
CA SER A 37 -6.25 -4.11 8.73
C SER A 37 -6.03 -4.78 7.37
N LEU A 38 -4.93 -4.46 6.71
CA LEU A 38 -4.58 -5.09 5.45
C LEU A 38 -4.35 -6.60 5.60
N ALA A 39 -3.66 -7.06 6.63
CA ALA A 39 -3.41 -8.48 6.90
C ALA A 39 -4.71 -9.24 7.25
N ALA A 40 -5.64 -8.61 7.96
CA ALA A 40 -6.94 -9.18 8.32
C ALA A 40 -7.94 -9.23 7.14
N THR A 41 -7.60 -8.59 6.00
CA THR A 41 -8.43 -8.60 4.80
C THR A 41 -7.95 -9.68 3.83
N SER A 42 -8.61 -10.82 3.77
CA SER A 42 -8.31 -11.90 2.82
C SER A 42 -8.89 -11.63 1.43
N SER A 43 -10.07 -11.01 1.38
CA SER A 43 -10.76 -10.63 0.15
C SER A 43 -11.59 -9.38 0.35
N MET A 44 -11.93 -8.71 -0.74
CA MET A 44 -12.83 -7.55 -0.72
C MET A 44 -13.52 -7.39 -2.06
N THR A 45 -14.79 -7.00 -2.04
CA THR A 45 -15.49 -6.43 -3.19
C THR A 45 -15.93 -5.02 -2.88
N ALA A 46 -15.91 -4.13 -3.86
CA ALA A 46 -16.36 -2.75 -3.73
C ALA A 46 -16.77 -2.18 -5.08
N ASN A 47 -17.57 -1.15 -5.10
CA ASN A 47 -17.64 -0.23 -6.22
C ASN A 47 -16.49 0.77 -6.11
N PHE A 48 -15.98 1.27 -7.21
CA PHE A 48 -14.98 2.33 -7.20
C PHE A 48 -15.30 3.44 -8.18
N VAL A 49 -14.82 4.63 -7.84
CA VAL A 49 -14.73 5.78 -8.75
C VAL A 49 -13.27 6.16 -8.85
N GLN A 50 -12.73 6.10 -10.06
CA GLN A 50 -11.39 6.59 -10.38
C GLN A 50 -11.47 7.99 -10.93
N THR A 51 -10.69 8.91 -10.39
CA THR A 51 -10.55 10.29 -10.89
C THR A 51 -9.09 10.53 -11.28
N ASN A 52 -8.84 10.95 -12.51
CA ASN A 52 -7.51 11.31 -12.97
C ASN A 52 -7.16 12.77 -12.63
N GLY A 53 -5.91 13.18 -12.90
CA GLY A 53 -5.42 14.53 -12.61
C GLY A 53 -6.15 15.68 -13.37
N LYS A 54 -6.96 15.34 -14.39
CA LYS A 54 -7.81 16.29 -15.14
C LYS A 54 -9.26 16.30 -14.64
N GLY A 55 -9.58 15.57 -13.57
CA GLY A 55 -10.94 15.46 -13.04
C GLY A 55 -11.87 14.51 -13.80
N GLN A 56 -11.39 13.82 -14.84
CA GLN A 56 -12.19 12.83 -15.56
C GLN A 56 -12.39 11.60 -14.67
N GLN A 57 -13.61 11.05 -14.70
CA GLN A 57 -14.01 9.94 -13.86
C GLN A 57 -14.36 8.69 -14.66
N LEU A 58 -13.96 7.54 -14.14
CA LEU A 58 -14.40 6.21 -14.56
C LEU A 58 -14.85 5.46 -13.31
N SER A 59 -15.95 4.72 -13.44
CA SER A 59 -16.48 3.90 -12.36
C SER A 59 -16.35 2.42 -12.71
N GLY A 60 -16.41 1.58 -11.67
CA GLY A 60 -16.36 0.13 -11.89
C GLY A 60 -16.51 -0.67 -10.63
N LYS A 61 -16.17 -1.95 -10.74
CA LYS A 61 -16.15 -2.90 -9.61
C LYS A 61 -14.74 -3.36 -9.31
N LEU A 62 -14.37 -3.32 -8.04
CA LEU A 62 -13.15 -3.91 -7.53
C LEU A 62 -13.48 -5.26 -6.92
N THR A 63 -12.70 -6.27 -7.29
CA THR A 63 -12.62 -7.56 -6.63
C THR A 63 -11.17 -7.80 -6.23
N LEU A 64 -10.91 -8.09 -4.97
CA LEU A 64 -9.58 -8.34 -4.43
C LEU A 64 -9.59 -9.69 -3.69
N LYS A 65 -8.52 -10.47 -3.88
CA LYS A 65 -8.26 -11.69 -3.11
C LYS A 65 -6.75 -11.81 -2.88
N ARG A 66 -6.35 -11.85 -1.63
CA ARG A 66 -4.95 -12.02 -1.28
C ARG A 66 -4.54 -13.49 -1.25
N PRO A 67 -3.29 -13.79 -1.58
CA PRO A 67 -2.25 -12.85 -2.04
C PRO A 67 -2.37 -12.50 -3.52
N GLY A 68 -2.04 -11.26 -3.86
CA GLY A 68 -1.66 -10.84 -5.21
C GLY A 68 -2.77 -10.68 -6.24
N LYS A 69 -4.03 -11.05 -5.94
CA LYS A 69 -5.10 -11.04 -6.94
C LYS A 69 -6.00 -9.83 -6.78
N ALA A 70 -6.26 -9.13 -7.87
CA ALA A 70 -7.22 -8.03 -7.96
C ALA A 70 -7.78 -7.90 -9.37
N ARG A 71 -9.01 -7.43 -9.48
CA ARG A 71 -9.63 -7.02 -10.73
C ARG A 71 -10.36 -5.69 -10.53
N PHE A 72 -9.97 -4.71 -11.33
CA PHE A 72 -10.70 -3.47 -11.53
C PHE A 72 -11.41 -3.61 -12.87
N ASP A 73 -12.72 -3.74 -12.82
CA ASP A 73 -13.58 -3.87 -14.00
C ASP A 73 -14.32 -2.55 -14.21
N TYR A 74 -13.97 -1.83 -15.28
CA TYR A 74 -14.57 -0.52 -15.59
C TYR A 74 -15.89 -0.62 -16.35
N GLY A 75 -16.42 -1.85 -16.51
CA GLY A 75 -17.67 -2.10 -17.18
C GLY A 75 -17.62 -1.95 -18.70
N THR A 76 -18.77 -2.14 -19.31
CA THR A 76 -18.90 -2.15 -20.79
C THR A 76 -18.72 -0.79 -21.45
N SER A 77 -18.98 0.31 -20.72
CA SER A 77 -18.86 1.67 -21.25
C SER A 77 -17.41 2.08 -21.53
N ALA A 78 -16.47 1.65 -20.69
CA ALA A 78 -15.04 1.89 -20.90
C ALA A 78 -14.34 0.72 -21.58
N ASN A 79 -14.91 -0.48 -21.48
CA ASN A 79 -14.40 -1.76 -22.02
C ASN A 79 -12.93 -2.02 -21.65
N ILE A 80 -12.56 -1.60 -20.42
CA ILE A 80 -11.21 -1.69 -19.85
C ILE A 80 -11.27 -2.56 -18.61
N ALA A 81 -10.20 -3.32 -18.35
CA ALA A 81 -9.97 -3.97 -17.07
C ALA A 81 -8.49 -3.88 -16.66
N MET A 82 -8.25 -3.80 -15.35
CA MET A 82 -6.94 -4.09 -14.76
C MET A 82 -7.05 -5.36 -13.94
N VAL A 83 -6.18 -6.33 -14.21
CA VAL A 83 -6.20 -7.63 -13.52
C VAL A 83 -4.83 -7.96 -12.97
N ALA A 84 -4.77 -8.26 -11.67
CA ALA A 84 -3.62 -8.87 -11.02
C ALA A 84 -3.91 -10.37 -10.81
N ASP A 85 -3.05 -11.23 -11.31
CA ASP A 85 -3.22 -12.70 -11.28
C ASP A 85 -2.44 -13.40 -10.16
N GLY A 86 -1.73 -12.63 -9.34
CA GLY A 86 -0.82 -13.11 -8.28
C GLY A 86 0.66 -12.91 -8.63
N SER A 87 1.01 -12.81 -9.90
CA SER A 87 2.38 -12.61 -10.40
C SER A 87 2.55 -11.30 -11.16
N SER A 88 1.57 -10.94 -11.93
CA SER A 88 1.58 -9.82 -12.87
C SER A 88 0.32 -8.98 -12.76
N LEU A 89 0.46 -7.70 -13.08
CA LEU A 89 -0.63 -6.77 -13.29
C LEU A 89 -0.80 -6.55 -14.79
N TYR A 90 -2.01 -6.71 -15.28
CA TYR A 90 -2.39 -6.50 -16.66
C TYR A 90 -3.32 -5.29 -16.79
N PHE A 91 -3.07 -4.47 -17.79
CA PHE A 91 -4.03 -3.50 -18.30
C PHE A 91 -4.58 -4.02 -19.63
N LEU A 92 -5.90 -4.13 -19.73
CA LEU A 92 -6.62 -4.70 -20.84
C LEU A 92 -7.56 -3.64 -21.40
N ASP A 93 -7.40 -3.32 -22.68
CA ASP A 93 -8.31 -2.45 -23.42
C ASP A 93 -8.89 -3.25 -24.58
N TYR A 94 -10.16 -3.60 -24.45
CA TYR A 94 -10.86 -4.46 -25.43
C TYR A 94 -11.34 -3.72 -26.69
N ASP A 95 -11.37 -2.38 -26.64
CA ASP A 95 -11.79 -1.60 -27.82
C ASP A 95 -10.68 -1.50 -28.85
N VAL A 96 -9.43 -1.37 -28.39
CA VAL A 96 -8.26 -1.26 -29.27
C VAL A 96 -7.43 -2.53 -29.34
N GLY A 97 -7.81 -3.59 -28.60
CA GLY A 97 -7.09 -4.85 -28.54
C GLY A 97 -5.71 -4.73 -27.88
N GLN A 98 -5.57 -3.90 -26.86
CA GLN A 98 -4.30 -3.66 -26.18
C GLN A 98 -4.20 -4.47 -24.88
N LYS A 99 -3.05 -5.11 -24.67
CA LYS A 99 -2.66 -5.72 -23.40
C LYS A 99 -1.26 -5.26 -22.99
N ASN A 100 -1.15 -4.67 -21.83
CA ASN A 100 0.12 -4.35 -21.19
C ASN A 100 0.29 -5.21 -19.95
N ARG A 101 1.53 -5.58 -19.62
CA ARG A 101 1.85 -6.44 -18.48
C ARG A 101 3.03 -5.87 -17.70
N TRP A 102 2.91 -5.88 -16.36
CA TRP A 102 3.99 -5.53 -15.43
C TRP A 102 4.08 -6.56 -14.29
N PRO A 103 5.27 -6.86 -13.78
CA PRO A 103 5.40 -7.64 -12.54
C PRO A 103 4.70 -6.93 -11.39
N ILE A 104 3.90 -7.68 -10.59
CA ILE A 104 3.11 -7.10 -9.50
C ILE A 104 3.99 -6.41 -8.44
N GLY A 105 5.16 -6.98 -8.14
CA GLY A 105 6.13 -6.40 -7.19
C GLY A 105 6.75 -5.08 -7.65
N LYS A 106 6.55 -4.70 -8.91
CA LYS A 106 6.92 -3.39 -9.48
C LYS A 106 5.71 -2.45 -9.62
N SER A 107 4.60 -2.76 -8.95
CA SER A 107 3.39 -1.94 -8.93
C SER A 107 3.25 -1.22 -7.60
N PRO A 108 2.81 0.04 -7.58
CA PRO A 108 2.44 0.73 -6.34
C PRO A 108 1.30 0.04 -5.58
N LEU A 109 0.54 -0.87 -6.22
CA LEU A 109 -0.50 -1.67 -5.59
C LEU A 109 0.06 -2.86 -4.79
N ALA A 110 1.35 -3.19 -4.90
CA ALA A 110 1.95 -4.36 -4.23
C ALA A 110 1.66 -4.41 -2.71
N PRO A 111 1.77 -3.31 -1.94
CA PRO A 111 1.43 -3.34 -0.51
C PRO A 111 -0.04 -3.66 -0.25
N LEU A 112 -0.95 -3.17 -1.10
CA LEU A 112 -2.38 -3.44 -0.99
C LEU A 112 -2.71 -4.91 -1.27
N LEU A 113 -1.91 -5.59 -2.08
CA LEU A 113 -2.14 -6.96 -2.54
C LEU A 113 -1.36 -8.02 -1.73
N SER A 114 -0.43 -7.62 -0.87
CA SER A 114 0.32 -8.51 0.01
C SER A 114 -0.58 -9.11 1.08
N SER A 115 -0.41 -10.40 1.39
CA SER A 115 -1.04 -11.05 2.55
C SER A 115 -0.36 -10.67 3.87
N ASN A 116 0.89 -10.24 3.82
CA ASN A 116 1.65 -9.78 4.98
C ASN A 116 2.40 -8.49 4.59
N PRO A 117 1.72 -7.34 4.57
CA PRO A 117 2.34 -6.08 4.19
C PRO A 117 3.34 -5.63 5.28
N ASP A 118 4.59 -5.42 4.90
CA ASP A 118 5.61 -4.74 5.72
C ASP A 118 5.70 -3.28 5.25
N LEU A 119 5.00 -2.41 5.94
CA LEU A 119 4.92 -0.99 5.61
C LEU A 119 5.93 -0.14 6.40
N GLY A 120 6.53 -0.68 7.46
CA GLY A 120 7.34 0.08 8.42
C GLY A 120 8.48 0.89 7.81
N ARG A 121 9.01 0.46 6.66
CA ARG A 121 10.11 1.16 5.96
C ARG A 121 9.65 2.18 4.92
N ILE A 122 8.42 2.06 4.43
CA ILE A 122 7.92 2.85 3.29
C ILE A 122 6.74 3.72 3.68
N ALA A 123 6.15 3.50 4.84
CA ALA A 123 4.95 4.18 5.28
C ALA A 123 5.25 5.27 6.32
N SER A 124 4.46 6.32 6.27
CA SER A 124 4.36 7.34 7.31
C SER A 124 2.92 7.78 7.48
N ALA A 125 2.47 7.94 8.73
CA ALA A 125 1.17 8.54 9.00
C ALA A 125 1.18 10.01 8.61
N LEU A 126 0.06 10.48 8.09
CA LEU A 126 -0.16 11.89 7.78
C LEU A 126 -1.09 12.51 8.85
N PRO A 127 -0.82 13.75 9.28
CA PRO A 127 -1.68 14.44 10.24
C PRO A 127 -3.06 14.69 9.62
N VAL A 128 -4.10 14.41 10.41
CA VAL A 128 -5.51 14.64 10.05
C VAL A 128 -6.24 15.32 11.18
N LYS A 129 -7.24 16.15 10.87
CA LYS A 129 -8.05 16.85 11.90
C LYS A 129 -9.14 15.95 12.49
N ASP A 130 -9.72 15.06 11.67
CA ASP A 130 -10.76 14.14 12.11
C ASP A 130 -10.13 12.87 12.72
N PRO A 131 -10.31 12.60 14.01
CA PRO A 131 -9.71 11.42 14.66
C PRO A 131 -10.24 10.08 14.14
N ARG A 132 -11.36 10.08 13.40
CA ARG A 132 -11.90 8.89 12.76
C ARG A 132 -11.12 8.50 11.51
N VAL A 133 -10.39 9.43 10.92
CA VAL A 133 -9.65 9.23 9.67
C VAL A 133 -8.23 8.80 9.97
N VAL A 134 -7.70 7.88 9.19
CA VAL A 134 -6.29 7.48 9.18
C VAL A 134 -5.76 7.62 7.76
N LEU A 135 -4.76 8.47 7.57
CA LEU A 135 -4.06 8.63 6.30
C LEU A 135 -2.64 8.10 6.44
N VAL A 136 -2.24 7.23 5.53
CA VAL A 136 -0.88 6.70 5.46
C VAL A 136 -0.31 6.92 4.07
N ARG A 137 0.85 7.57 4.03
CA ARG A 137 1.63 7.76 2.81
C ARG A 137 2.64 6.63 2.67
N LEU A 138 2.64 5.97 1.52
CA LEU A 138 3.61 4.96 1.13
C LEU A 138 4.55 5.53 0.09
N ARG A 139 5.85 5.48 0.34
CA ARG A 139 6.91 5.88 -0.59
C ARG A 139 8.17 5.08 -0.31
N ASP A 140 8.64 4.33 -1.28
CA ASP A 140 9.94 3.65 -1.19
C ASP A 140 11.01 4.56 -1.80
N ALA A 141 11.88 5.10 -0.95
CA ALA A 141 12.97 5.99 -1.39
C ALA A 141 14.00 5.26 -2.28
N ARG A 142 14.08 3.93 -2.21
CA ARG A 142 14.97 3.11 -3.06
C ARG A 142 14.36 2.82 -4.42
N ARG A 143 13.07 3.05 -4.58
CA ARG A 143 12.31 2.81 -5.82
C ARG A 143 11.42 4.01 -6.16
N PRO A 144 12.03 5.17 -6.44
CA PRO A 144 11.29 6.41 -6.71
C PRO A 144 10.37 6.31 -7.93
N GLU A 145 10.66 5.37 -8.86
CA GLU A 145 9.84 5.08 -10.02
C GLU A 145 8.42 4.59 -9.68
N PHE A 146 8.19 4.10 -8.47
CA PHE A 146 6.85 3.71 -8.00
C PHE A 146 6.00 4.89 -7.54
N GLY A 147 6.62 6.07 -7.42
CA GLY A 147 5.91 7.27 -6.99
C GLY A 147 5.50 7.21 -5.51
N THR A 148 4.32 7.73 -5.23
CA THR A 148 3.76 7.81 -3.88
C THR A 148 2.32 7.32 -3.90
N MET A 149 1.92 6.56 -2.88
CA MET A 149 0.52 6.22 -2.63
C MET A 149 0.08 6.80 -1.28
N ILE A 150 -1.08 7.44 -1.23
CA ILE A 150 -1.70 7.88 0.02
C ILE A 150 -2.98 7.05 0.17
N MET A 151 -3.03 6.21 1.19
CA MET A 151 -4.19 5.40 1.52
C MET A 151 -5.02 6.12 2.59
N ALA A 152 -6.34 6.12 2.39
CA ALA A 152 -7.30 6.71 3.31
C ALA A 152 -8.16 5.60 3.95
N PHE A 153 -8.25 5.63 5.26
CA PHE A 153 -9.09 4.73 6.05
C PHE A 153 -9.97 5.53 6.98
N VAL A 154 -11.10 4.92 7.36
CA VAL A 154 -11.95 5.38 8.46
C VAL A 154 -11.98 4.30 9.55
N ARG A 155 -11.95 4.71 10.80
CA ARG A 155 -12.10 3.80 11.94
C ARG A 155 -13.52 3.23 11.94
N ALA A 156 -13.63 1.91 11.79
CA ALA A 156 -14.87 1.17 11.74
C ALA A 156 -14.67 -0.15 12.50
N PRO A 157 -15.26 -0.31 13.69
CA PRO A 157 -15.02 -1.50 14.53
C PRO A 157 -15.32 -2.83 13.84
N ASP A 158 -16.30 -2.85 12.93
CA ASP A 158 -16.74 -4.04 12.21
C ASP A 158 -15.87 -4.34 10.97
N ALA A 159 -14.97 -3.42 10.57
CA ALA A 159 -14.04 -3.65 9.47
C ALA A 159 -12.80 -4.43 9.93
N PRO A 160 -12.13 -5.17 9.04
CA PRO A 160 -10.92 -5.92 9.37
C PRO A 160 -9.85 -5.04 10.02
N GLY A 161 -9.38 -5.43 11.21
CA GLY A 161 -8.41 -4.64 11.99
C GLY A 161 -8.92 -3.28 12.47
N GLY A 162 -10.25 -3.05 12.45
CA GLY A 162 -10.89 -1.82 12.91
C GLY A 162 -10.77 -0.63 11.95
N LEU A 163 -10.37 -0.86 10.68
CA LEU A 163 -10.24 0.18 9.66
C LEU A 163 -10.92 -0.23 8.34
N GLN A 164 -11.81 0.63 7.87
CA GLN A 164 -12.39 0.54 6.53
C GLN A 164 -11.53 1.34 5.55
N LEU A 165 -11.12 0.70 4.46
CA LEU A 165 -10.38 1.37 3.38
C LEU A 165 -11.35 2.21 2.54
N GLU A 166 -11.21 3.53 2.57
CA GLU A 166 -12.01 4.45 1.77
C GLU A 166 -11.48 4.64 0.34
N GLY A 167 -10.21 4.36 0.13
CA GLY A 167 -9.56 4.48 -1.15
C GLY A 167 -8.10 4.91 -1.04
N TRP A 168 -7.56 5.35 -2.15
CA TRP A 168 -6.17 5.84 -2.22
C TRP A 168 -5.96 6.83 -3.35
N THR A 169 -4.91 7.62 -3.22
CA THR A 169 -4.37 8.46 -4.28
C THR A 169 -2.99 7.94 -4.66
N ALA A 170 -2.79 7.59 -5.91
CA ALA A 170 -1.48 7.30 -6.50
C ALA A 170 -0.96 8.55 -7.22
N ILE A 171 0.33 8.85 -7.00
CA ILE A 171 1.07 9.91 -7.68
C ILE A 171 2.28 9.23 -8.30
N ASP A 172 2.33 9.15 -9.62
CA ASP A 172 3.43 8.48 -10.33
C ASP A 172 4.73 9.33 -10.35
N ALA A 173 5.80 8.78 -10.91
CA ALA A 173 7.09 9.45 -11.00
C ALA A 173 7.04 10.73 -11.89
N GLN A 174 6.03 10.86 -12.75
CA GLN A 174 5.77 12.04 -13.58
C GLN A 174 4.80 13.04 -12.91
N ASN A 175 4.52 12.85 -11.61
CA ASN A 175 3.58 13.66 -10.83
C ASN A 175 2.12 13.62 -11.34
N LYS A 176 1.75 12.59 -12.09
CA LYS A 176 0.35 12.37 -12.48
C LYS A 176 -0.40 11.73 -11.32
N LYS A 177 -1.54 12.34 -11.00
CA LYS A 177 -2.38 11.93 -9.88
C LYS A 177 -3.55 11.07 -10.38
N THR A 178 -3.79 9.96 -9.70
CA THR A 178 -4.99 9.12 -9.86
C THR A 178 -5.55 8.83 -8.48
N THR A 179 -6.83 9.15 -8.27
CA THR A 179 -7.53 8.88 -7.00
C THR A 179 -8.58 7.80 -7.24
N ILE A 180 -8.58 6.79 -6.37
CA ILE A 180 -9.62 5.77 -6.27
C ILE A 180 -10.42 6.02 -4.99
N LYS A 181 -11.71 6.20 -5.10
CA LYS A 181 -12.67 6.17 -4.00
C LYS A 181 -13.41 4.86 -4.03
N LEU A 182 -13.56 4.20 -2.87
CA LEU A 182 -14.29 2.96 -2.72
C LEU A 182 -15.65 3.21 -2.06
N GLU A 183 -16.64 2.42 -2.47
CA GLU A 183 -17.99 2.46 -1.92
C GLU A 183 -18.54 1.03 -1.80
N GLN A 184 -19.41 0.79 -0.83
CA GLN A 184 -20.07 -0.50 -0.59
C GLN A 184 -19.07 -1.66 -0.41
N GLN A 185 -18.00 -1.41 0.36
CA GLN A 185 -16.97 -2.40 0.63
C GLN A 185 -17.55 -3.60 1.39
N ARG A 186 -17.27 -4.80 0.90
CA ARG A 186 -17.60 -6.06 1.55
C ARG A 186 -16.32 -6.87 1.73
N TYR A 187 -15.95 -7.10 2.96
CA TYR A 187 -14.69 -7.76 3.34
C TYR A 187 -14.88 -9.25 3.58
N ASN A 188 -13.82 -10.00 3.35
CA ASN A 188 -13.71 -11.43 3.65
C ASN A 188 -14.85 -12.26 3.07
N VAL A 189 -15.31 -11.86 1.88
CA VAL A 189 -16.34 -12.56 1.12
C VAL A 189 -15.73 -13.66 0.24
N ALA A 190 -16.50 -14.69 -0.08
CA ALA A 190 -16.07 -15.73 -1.01
C ALA A 190 -15.85 -15.13 -2.41
N VAL A 191 -14.62 -15.27 -2.94
CA VAL A 191 -14.24 -14.84 -4.29
C VAL A 191 -13.62 -16.03 -5.03
N PRO A 192 -14.25 -16.54 -6.10
CA PRO A 192 -13.68 -17.62 -6.90
C PRO A 192 -12.46 -17.14 -7.69
N ASP A 193 -11.51 -18.03 -7.93
CA ASP A 193 -10.28 -17.70 -8.67
C ASP A 193 -10.55 -17.36 -10.14
N THR A 194 -11.66 -17.85 -10.69
CA THR A 194 -12.13 -17.48 -12.03
C THR A 194 -12.42 -15.98 -12.18
N SER A 195 -12.68 -15.25 -11.09
CA SER A 195 -12.86 -13.79 -11.13
C SER A 195 -11.65 -13.03 -11.66
N PHE A 196 -10.46 -13.63 -11.64
CA PHE A 196 -9.21 -13.03 -12.09
C PHE A 196 -8.74 -13.52 -13.46
N GLN A 197 -9.55 -14.36 -14.11
CA GLN A 197 -9.33 -14.76 -15.50
C GLN A 197 -9.83 -13.65 -16.44
N PHE A 198 -9.23 -13.54 -17.61
CA PHE A 198 -9.62 -12.58 -18.63
C PHE A 198 -9.43 -13.18 -20.02
N ALA A 199 -10.26 -12.75 -20.96
CA ALA A 199 -10.08 -13.03 -22.38
C ALA A 199 -8.97 -12.11 -22.94
N GLU A 200 -8.21 -12.62 -23.91
CA GLU A 200 -7.24 -11.79 -24.62
C GLU A 200 -7.96 -10.71 -25.44
N PRO A 201 -7.57 -9.41 -25.27
CA PRO A 201 -8.11 -8.35 -26.10
C PRO A 201 -7.76 -8.59 -27.57
N GLN A 202 -8.76 -8.60 -28.44
CA GLN A 202 -8.57 -8.78 -29.87
C GLN A 202 -8.74 -7.46 -30.60
N LYS A 203 -7.83 -7.14 -31.53
CA LYS A 203 -8.02 -6.00 -32.41
C LYS A 203 -9.28 -6.18 -33.23
N LYS A 204 -10.24 -5.27 -33.10
CA LYS A 204 -11.38 -5.23 -34.04
C LYS A 204 -10.81 -5.05 -35.45
N ARG A 205 -11.03 -6.05 -36.35
CA ARG A 205 -10.73 -5.85 -37.76
C ARG A 205 -11.62 -4.70 -38.23
N ARG A 206 -10.98 -3.63 -38.72
CA ARG A 206 -11.70 -2.62 -39.49
C ARG A 206 -12.17 -3.29 -40.77
N GLY A 207 -13.47 -3.52 -40.89
CA GLY A 207 -14.10 -3.87 -42.14
C GLY A 207 -14.10 -2.68 -43.08
#